data_647a36f53c30eaaebf964ebaf49fdd65
#
_entry.id   647a36f53c30eaaebf964ebaf49fdd65
#
_cell.length_a   1.000
_cell.length_b   1.000
_cell.length_c   1.000
_cell.angle_alpha   90.00
_cell.angle_beta   90.00
_cell.angle_gamma   90.00
#
_symmetry.space_group_name_H-M   'P 1'
#
loop_
_entity.id
_entity.type
_entity.pdbx_description
1 polymer ?
#
loop_
_entity_poly.entity_id
_entity_poly.type
_entity_poly.pdbx_seq_one_letter_code
_entity_poly.pdbx_strand_id
1 'polypeptide(L)'
;MNDQHWGPSISADIVVIGGGTAGIGLVASLLKRSPHLNITVIEPDSRHFYQPAWTLVGGGAYNVENTVRPMASVMPRGVNWVQAAVTGIDPDHGRLILSDARTVSYKNLIVCPGLRLAWEKIEGLEETLGQHGVTSNYSYRHATYTWDQVQKLRGGKVLFTQPAMPIKCAGAPQKALYLSCDHWNRAGVLNNIDVEFNLAGAALFGVATFVPPLMKYIEKYNARLAFNSNLVKVDGPAKTAWFDIKDAEGTVTRQAKTFDLLHVVPPQVAPDFVARSPLADAAGWCEVDPHSLQHPRYPGVFALGDICGTSNAKTAAAVRKQIVVVAENLLALRKQRPLPLKYDGYGSCPLTVEKGKVILAEFGYAGKLLPTFPLDPTTPRRSAWWLKATLLPWFYWNGMLKGREWLTRLSRVD
;
A
#
# COMPACT_ATOMS: atom_id res chain seq x y z
N MET A 1 7.73 -31.48 -28.91
CA MET A 1 8.26 -31.17 -27.57
C MET A 1 9.32 -30.09 -27.77
N ASN A 2 8.99 -28.82 -27.45
CA ASN A 2 9.98 -27.76 -27.54
C ASN A 2 10.83 -27.81 -26.26
N ASP A 3 12.07 -28.29 -26.38
CA ASP A 3 13.09 -28.10 -25.34
C ASP A 3 13.39 -26.59 -25.22
N GLN A 4 12.62 -25.90 -24.38
CA GLN A 4 13.01 -24.57 -23.94
C GLN A 4 14.29 -24.72 -23.13
N HIS A 5 15.41 -24.23 -23.64
CA HIS A 5 16.65 -24.08 -22.91
C HIS A 5 16.45 -23.09 -21.76
N TRP A 6 16.10 -23.60 -20.59
CA TRP A 6 16.07 -22.83 -19.36
C TRP A 6 17.51 -22.51 -18.93
N GLY A 7 17.78 -21.28 -18.55
CA GLY A 7 19.06 -20.87 -17.96
C GLY A 7 19.35 -21.60 -16.63
N PRO A 8 20.48 -21.29 -15.95
CA PRO A 8 20.88 -21.95 -14.72
C PRO A 8 19.77 -21.98 -13.69
N SER A 9 19.51 -23.16 -13.11
CA SER A 9 18.48 -23.33 -12.08
C SER A 9 19.02 -23.01 -10.69
N ILE A 10 18.25 -22.21 -9.93
CA ILE A 10 18.50 -21.94 -8.51
C ILE A 10 17.55 -22.82 -7.71
N SER A 11 18.02 -23.42 -6.60
CA SER A 11 17.17 -24.18 -5.69
C SER A 11 17.23 -23.60 -4.28
N ALA A 12 16.07 -23.41 -3.65
CA ALA A 12 15.94 -22.95 -2.28
C ALA A 12 14.81 -23.66 -1.55
N ASP A 13 14.93 -23.76 -0.23
CA ASP A 13 13.84 -24.32 0.59
C ASP A 13 12.65 -23.36 0.64
N ILE A 14 12.93 -22.07 0.86
CA ILE A 14 11.94 -21.00 0.92
C ILE A 14 12.31 -19.94 -0.09
N VAL A 15 11.38 -19.63 -0.99
CA VAL A 15 11.52 -18.51 -1.92
C VAL A 15 10.52 -17.42 -1.57
N VAL A 16 10.99 -16.17 -1.54
CA VAL A 16 10.18 -14.98 -1.24
C VAL A 16 10.17 -14.08 -2.47
N ILE A 17 9.02 -13.85 -3.05
CA ILE A 17 8.84 -12.89 -4.15
C ILE A 17 8.55 -11.51 -3.56
N GLY A 18 9.47 -10.57 -3.74
CA GLY A 18 9.38 -9.19 -3.29
C GLY A 18 10.25 -8.88 -2.07
N GLY A 19 11.13 -7.90 -2.22
CA GLY A 19 11.98 -7.32 -1.17
C GLY A 19 11.40 -6.08 -0.51
N GLY A 20 10.07 -5.89 -0.58
CA GLY A 20 9.38 -4.80 0.11
C GLY A 20 9.24 -5.03 1.62
N THR A 21 8.38 -4.23 2.26
CA THR A 21 8.09 -4.31 3.71
C THR A 21 7.77 -5.73 4.16
N ALA A 22 6.93 -6.42 3.39
CA ALA A 22 6.44 -7.75 3.72
C ALA A 22 7.55 -8.80 3.63
N GLY A 23 8.30 -8.81 2.52
CA GLY A 23 9.35 -9.80 2.29
C GLY A 23 10.52 -9.65 3.26
N ILE A 24 11.12 -8.46 3.35
CA ILE A 24 12.26 -8.23 4.27
C ILE A 24 11.86 -8.47 5.73
N GLY A 25 10.68 -7.96 6.15
CA GLY A 25 10.20 -8.17 7.52
C GLY A 25 9.94 -9.64 7.84
N LEU A 26 9.33 -10.39 6.91
CA LEU A 26 9.09 -11.84 7.09
C LEU A 26 10.40 -12.63 7.15
N VAL A 27 11.32 -12.36 6.24
CA VAL A 27 12.62 -13.05 6.21
C VAL A 27 13.39 -12.80 7.51
N ALA A 28 13.42 -11.56 7.98
CA ALA A 28 14.05 -11.23 9.26
C ALA A 28 13.38 -11.94 10.45
N SER A 29 12.05 -12.07 10.44
CA SER A 29 11.26 -12.80 11.43
C SER A 29 11.54 -14.30 11.41
N LEU A 30 11.61 -14.91 10.21
CA LEU A 30 11.93 -16.32 10.01
C LEU A 30 13.34 -16.67 10.51
N LEU A 31 14.35 -15.89 10.10
CA LEU A 31 15.74 -16.10 10.49
C LEU A 31 15.96 -15.93 12.00
N LYS A 32 15.20 -15.06 12.65
CA LYS A 32 15.24 -14.93 14.11
C LYS A 32 14.74 -16.16 14.84
N ARG A 33 13.76 -16.89 14.25
CA ARG A 33 13.20 -18.13 14.79
C ARG A 33 14.01 -19.37 14.40
N SER A 34 14.61 -19.33 13.21
CA SER A 34 15.36 -20.45 12.65
C SER A 34 16.52 -19.92 11.77
N PRO A 35 17.70 -19.67 12.35
CA PRO A 35 18.82 -19.00 11.67
C PRO A 35 19.41 -19.75 10.47
N HIS A 36 19.15 -21.07 10.36
CA HIS A 36 19.74 -21.94 9.34
C HIS A 36 18.82 -22.18 8.13
N LEU A 37 17.74 -21.39 7.99
CA LEU A 37 16.85 -21.52 6.84
C LEU A 37 17.55 -21.10 5.55
N ASN A 38 17.45 -21.94 4.52
CA ASN A 38 17.87 -21.58 3.17
C ASN A 38 16.75 -20.76 2.50
N ILE A 39 16.94 -19.43 2.48
CA ILE A 39 15.95 -18.47 1.94
C ILE A 39 16.57 -17.73 0.75
N THR A 40 15.82 -17.70 -0.36
CA THR A 40 16.11 -16.85 -1.51
C THR A 40 15.02 -15.76 -1.63
N VAL A 41 15.44 -14.50 -1.70
CA VAL A 41 14.57 -13.36 -1.99
C VAL A 41 14.77 -12.94 -3.44
N ILE A 42 13.68 -12.82 -4.19
CA ILE A 42 13.69 -12.32 -5.57
C ILE A 42 13.11 -10.91 -5.57
N GLU A 43 13.95 -9.91 -5.88
CA GLU A 43 13.59 -8.51 -5.88
C GLU A 43 14.43 -7.75 -6.91
N PRO A 44 13.80 -7.15 -7.94
CA PRO A 44 14.52 -6.46 -9.00
C PRO A 44 15.07 -5.07 -8.59
N ASP A 45 14.40 -4.34 -7.67
CA ASP A 45 14.82 -2.98 -7.32
C ASP A 45 16.04 -3.01 -6.37
N SER A 46 17.01 -2.16 -6.66
CA SER A 46 18.19 -1.94 -5.80
C SER A 46 17.90 -1.02 -4.61
N ARG A 47 16.69 -0.47 -4.51
CA ARG A 47 16.24 0.46 -3.47
C ARG A 47 15.03 -0.09 -2.71
N HIS A 48 14.99 0.20 -1.43
CA HIS A 48 13.88 -0.14 -0.55
C HIS A 48 13.22 1.14 -0.03
N PHE A 49 11.87 1.22 -0.08
CA PHE A 49 11.13 2.42 0.22
C PHE A 49 10.21 2.28 1.44
N TYR A 50 10.24 3.27 2.33
CA TYR A 50 9.24 3.47 3.37
C TYR A 50 8.08 4.32 2.83
N GLN A 51 7.19 3.71 2.07
CA GLN A 51 6.07 4.36 1.38
C GLN A 51 5.08 5.10 2.32
N PRO A 52 4.83 4.65 3.58
CA PRO A 52 3.86 5.32 4.47
C PRO A 52 4.18 6.80 4.77
N ALA A 53 5.43 7.25 4.57
CA ALA A 53 5.82 8.64 4.77
C ALA A 53 5.56 9.54 3.55
N TRP A 54 5.28 9.02 2.37
CA TRP A 54 5.13 9.85 1.16
C TRP A 54 3.98 10.87 1.26
N THR A 55 2.90 10.55 1.99
CA THR A 55 1.86 11.54 2.29
C THR A 55 2.36 12.69 3.16
N LEU A 56 3.32 12.44 4.06
CA LEU A 56 3.96 13.49 4.85
C LEU A 56 4.96 14.30 4.01
N VAL A 57 5.63 13.66 3.05
CA VAL A 57 6.50 14.35 2.06
C VAL A 57 5.67 15.33 1.25
N GLY A 58 4.57 14.88 0.63
CA GLY A 58 3.68 15.73 -0.14
C GLY A 58 2.95 16.80 0.69
N GLY A 59 2.94 16.67 2.02
CA GLY A 59 2.45 17.67 2.97
C GLY A 59 3.55 18.51 3.63
N GLY A 60 4.82 18.42 3.15
CA GLY A 60 5.94 19.20 3.68
C GLY A 60 6.32 18.89 5.13
N ALA A 61 6.04 17.67 5.60
CA ALA A 61 6.27 17.27 6.98
C ALA A 61 7.32 16.14 7.13
N TYR A 62 7.92 15.70 6.03
CA TYR A 62 8.94 14.65 6.05
C TYR A 62 9.91 14.80 4.86
N ASN A 63 11.19 14.49 5.06
CA ASN A 63 12.17 14.52 3.98
C ASN A 63 12.08 13.21 3.18
N VAL A 64 11.99 13.31 1.85
CA VAL A 64 11.87 12.18 0.92
C VAL A 64 13.08 11.24 1.01
N GLU A 65 14.29 11.76 1.19
CA GLU A 65 15.53 11.00 1.29
C GLU A 65 15.52 10.02 2.49
N ASN A 66 14.80 10.35 3.56
CA ASN A 66 14.65 9.48 4.72
C ASN A 66 13.67 8.31 4.47
N THR A 67 13.02 8.29 3.30
CA THR A 67 12.07 7.23 2.92
C THR A 67 12.70 6.14 2.04
N VAL A 68 13.97 6.26 1.68
CA VAL A 68 14.66 5.32 0.78
C VAL A 68 15.97 4.84 1.39
N ARG A 69 16.31 3.58 1.14
CA ARG A 69 17.61 2.99 1.46
C ARG A 69 18.03 2.01 0.36
N PRO A 70 19.35 1.76 0.15
CA PRO A 70 19.80 0.67 -0.71
C PRO A 70 19.22 -0.67 -0.23
N MET A 71 18.70 -1.49 -1.14
CA MET A 71 18.13 -2.81 -0.83
C MET A 71 19.13 -3.68 -0.07
N ALA A 72 20.39 -3.69 -0.50
CA ALA A 72 21.47 -4.44 0.17
C ALA A 72 21.63 -4.08 1.65
N SER A 73 21.33 -2.84 2.06
CA SER A 73 21.46 -2.39 3.45
C SER A 73 20.34 -2.89 4.37
N VAL A 74 19.22 -3.30 3.81
CA VAL A 74 18.06 -3.83 4.55
C VAL A 74 17.90 -5.33 4.41
N MET A 75 18.54 -5.93 3.41
CA MET A 75 18.52 -7.39 3.21
C MET A 75 19.11 -8.11 4.44
N PRO A 76 18.39 -9.06 5.06
CA PRO A 76 18.90 -9.83 6.18
C PRO A 76 20.16 -10.63 5.80
N ARG A 77 21.10 -10.76 6.72
CA ARG A 77 22.32 -11.53 6.49
C ARG A 77 22.00 -13.03 6.29
N GLY A 78 22.76 -13.69 5.44
CA GLY A 78 22.60 -15.12 5.15
C GLY A 78 21.48 -15.45 4.16
N VAL A 79 20.88 -14.43 3.54
CA VAL A 79 19.85 -14.59 2.50
C VAL A 79 20.49 -14.49 1.13
N ASN A 80 20.09 -15.37 0.21
CA ASN A 80 20.43 -15.23 -1.19
C ASN A 80 19.47 -14.21 -1.84
N TRP A 81 19.99 -13.07 -2.28
CA TRP A 81 19.21 -12.08 -3.02
C TRP A 81 19.44 -12.22 -4.52
N VAL A 82 18.39 -12.54 -5.24
CA VAL A 82 18.36 -12.62 -6.71
C VAL A 82 17.75 -11.32 -7.23
N GLN A 83 18.59 -10.47 -7.81
CA GLN A 83 18.16 -9.20 -8.39
C GLN A 83 17.60 -9.43 -9.81
N ALA A 84 16.36 -9.90 -9.86
CA ALA A 84 15.60 -10.15 -11.09
C ALA A 84 14.10 -10.02 -10.82
N ALA A 85 13.30 -9.81 -11.85
CA ALA A 85 11.84 -9.84 -11.74
C ALA A 85 11.34 -11.27 -11.96
N VAL A 86 10.27 -11.65 -11.25
CA VAL A 86 9.49 -12.86 -11.57
C VAL A 86 8.56 -12.54 -12.73
N THR A 87 8.55 -13.39 -13.75
CA THR A 87 7.68 -13.29 -14.94
C THR A 87 6.64 -14.39 -15.03
N GLY A 88 6.85 -15.52 -14.32
CA GLY A 88 5.91 -16.63 -14.28
C GLY A 88 6.02 -17.45 -13.01
N ILE A 89 4.89 -18.06 -12.61
CA ILE A 89 4.76 -18.96 -11.48
C ILE A 89 4.14 -20.27 -11.96
N ASP A 90 4.84 -21.38 -11.72
CA ASP A 90 4.40 -22.74 -11.98
C ASP A 90 4.31 -23.46 -10.61
N PRO A 91 3.18 -23.35 -9.91
CA PRO A 91 3.05 -23.88 -8.57
C PRO A 91 2.91 -25.41 -8.55
N ASP A 92 2.48 -26.04 -9.64
CA ASP A 92 2.33 -27.49 -9.75
C ASP A 92 3.69 -28.18 -9.75
N HIS A 93 4.72 -27.52 -10.30
CA HIS A 93 6.10 -28.02 -10.33
C HIS A 93 7.01 -27.32 -9.32
N GLY A 94 6.48 -26.46 -8.45
CA GLY A 94 7.27 -25.72 -7.44
C GLY A 94 8.34 -24.81 -8.06
N ARG A 95 8.04 -24.08 -9.15
CA ARG A 95 9.00 -23.37 -9.96
C ARG A 95 8.55 -21.93 -10.29
N LEU A 96 9.54 -21.03 -10.31
CA LEU A 96 9.40 -19.65 -10.80
C LEU A 96 10.24 -19.46 -12.06
N ILE A 97 9.78 -18.54 -12.92
CA ILE A 97 10.48 -18.08 -14.12
C ILE A 97 10.87 -16.62 -13.89
N LEU A 98 12.12 -16.28 -14.15
CA LEU A 98 12.68 -14.94 -13.98
C LEU A 98 12.81 -14.21 -15.32
N SER A 99 12.93 -12.88 -15.25
CA SER A 99 13.10 -12.00 -16.43
C SER A 99 14.36 -12.23 -17.24
N ASP A 100 15.36 -12.87 -16.66
CA ASP A 100 16.63 -13.25 -17.29
C ASP A 100 16.69 -14.74 -17.71
N ALA A 101 15.52 -15.35 -17.85
CA ALA A 101 15.32 -16.76 -18.23
C ALA A 101 15.84 -17.80 -17.22
N ARG A 102 16.39 -17.40 -16.06
CA ARG A 102 16.68 -18.34 -14.97
C ARG A 102 15.39 -18.91 -14.40
N THR A 103 15.49 -20.10 -13.81
CA THR A 103 14.40 -20.71 -13.03
C THR A 103 14.79 -20.86 -11.57
N VAL A 104 13.80 -20.80 -10.68
CA VAL A 104 14.01 -20.99 -9.25
C VAL A 104 13.03 -22.05 -8.74
N SER A 105 13.56 -23.15 -8.21
CA SER A 105 12.77 -24.22 -7.58
C SER A 105 12.62 -23.96 -6.09
N TYR A 106 11.47 -24.27 -5.51
CA TYR A 106 11.16 -24.05 -4.11
C TYR A 106 10.38 -25.20 -3.48
N LYS A 107 10.54 -25.39 -2.16
CA LYS A 107 9.64 -26.22 -1.34
C LYS A 107 8.48 -25.39 -0.78
N ASN A 108 8.76 -24.15 -0.39
CA ASN A 108 7.75 -23.21 0.06
C ASN A 108 7.91 -21.88 -0.67
N LEU A 109 6.79 -21.27 -1.01
CA LEU A 109 6.74 -19.97 -1.70
C LEU A 109 6.01 -18.93 -0.87
N ILE A 110 6.61 -17.75 -0.77
CA ILE A 110 5.99 -16.57 -0.17
C ILE A 110 5.77 -15.53 -1.27
N VAL A 111 4.52 -15.17 -1.50
CA VAL A 111 4.13 -14.19 -2.52
C VAL A 111 3.85 -12.85 -1.84
N CYS A 112 4.76 -11.88 -2.01
CA CYS A 112 4.61 -10.55 -1.42
C CYS A 112 5.20 -9.40 -2.28
N PRO A 113 4.95 -9.39 -3.62
CA PRO A 113 5.48 -8.36 -4.52
C PRO A 113 4.79 -7.00 -4.36
N GLY A 114 3.80 -6.88 -3.48
CA GLY A 114 2.95 -5.71 -3.37
C GLY A 114 1.91 -5.63 -4.49
N LEU A 115 1.57 -4.41 -4.90
CA LEU A 115 0.62 -4.14 -5.97
C LEU A 115 1.25 -3.20 -7.01
N ARG A 116 0.63 -3.14 -8.20
CA ARG A 116 1.00 -2.24 -9.27
C ARG A 116 0.05 -1.03 -9.32
N LEU A 117 0.61 0.16 -9.50
CA LEU A 117 -0.13 1.38 -9.78
C LEU A 117 -0.40 1.43 -11.28
N ALA A 118 -1.66 1.38 -11.69
CA ALA A 118 -2.07 1.31 -13.09
C ALA A 118 -2.31 2.71 -13.65
N TRP A 119 -1.22 3.49 -13.85
CA TRP A 119 -1.27 4.86 -14.37
C TRP A 119 -1.90 4.91 -15.75
N GLU A 120 -1.61 3.92 -16.59
CA GLU A 120 -2.12 3.74 -17.95
C GLU A 120 -3.63 3.58 -18.05
N LYS A 121 -4.32 3.28 -16.94
CA LYS A 121 -5.79 3.19 -16.91
C LYS A 121 -6.50 4.55 -16.87
N ILE A 122 -5.75 5.63 -16.75
CA ILE A 122 -6.25 7.00 -16.86
C ILE A 122 -5.62 7.61 -18.10
N GLU A 123 -6.41 7.84 -19.14
CA GLU A 123 -5.94 8.36 -20.43
C GLU A 123 -5.19 9.69 -20.26
N GLY A 124 -4.00 9.81 -20.83
CA GLY A 124 -3.15 11.01 -20.81
C GLY A 124 -2.45 11.27 -19.46
N LEU A 125 -2.57 10.38 -18.47
CA LEU A 125 -1.96 10.61 -17.16
C LEU A 125 -0.44 10.41 -17.18
N GLU A 126 0.07 9.37 -17.81
CA GLU A 126 1.50 9.05 -17.79
C GLU A 126 2.35 10.17 -18.41
N GLU A 127 1.83 10.83 -19.44
CA GLU A 127 2.51 11.89 -20.16
C GLU A 127 2.56 13.21 -19.38
N THR A 128 1.66 13.40 -18.41
CA THR A 128 1.54 14.67 -17.68
C THR A 128 1.93 14.57 -16.21
N LEU A 129 2.07 13.38 -15.67
CA LEU A 129 2.38 13.18 -14.25
C LEU A 129 3.74 13.77 -13.87
N GLY A 130 3.75 14.68 -12.90
CA GLY A 130 4.92 15.45 -12.50
C GLY A 130 5.08 16.77 -13.28
N GLN A 131 4.10 17.16 -14.10
CA GLN A 131 4.07 18.38 -14.87
C GLN A 131 2.68 19.03 -14.81
N HIS A 132 2.57 20.28 -15.27
CA HIS A 132 1.28 21.02 -15.43
C HIS A 132 0.39 21.03 -14.18
N GLY A 133 0.93 20.81 -12.98
CA GLY A 133 0.16 20.71 -11.74
C GLY A 133 -0.44 19.31 -11.49
N VAL A 134 -0.13 18.29 -12.30
CA VAL A 134 -0.59 16.91 -12.11
C VAL A 134 0.42 16.15 -11.25
N THR A 135 -0.01 15.62 -10.10
CA THR A 135 0.90 15.01 -9.11
C THR A 135 0.28 13.83 -8.37
N SER A 136 1.10 13.12 -7.58
CA SER A 136 0.66 12.01 -6.75
C SER A 136 1.60 11.74 -5.58
N ASN A 137 1.04 11.51 -4.39
CA ASN A 137 1.77 11.00 -3.23
C ASN A 137 1.96 9.46 -3.25
N TYR A 138 1.50 8.78 -4.28
CA TYR A 138 1.69 7.34 -4.45
C TYR A 138 3.00 6.98 -5.15
N SER A 139 3.79 7.97 -5.55
CA SER A 139 5.09 7.80 -6.19
C SER A 139 6.18 8.57 -5.45
N TYR A 140 7.32 7.92 -5.20
CA TYR A 140 8.51 8.53 -4.63
C TYR A 140 8.94 9.79 -5.39
N ARG A 141 8.90 9.73 -6.73
CA ARG A 141 9.35 10.82 -7.60
C ARG A 141 8.41 12.04 -7.54
N HIS A 142 7.11 11.82 -7.31
CA HIS A 142 6.10 12.88 -7.42
C HIS A 142 5.66 13.45 -6.08
N ALA A 143 5.93 12.78 -4.95
CA ALA A 143 5.55 13.29 -3.64
C ALA A 143 6.21 14.63 -3.31
N THR A 144 7.45 14.86 -3.70
CA THR A 144 8.14 16.15 -3.56
C THR A 144 7.50 17.21 -4.45
N TYR A 145 7.19 16.85 -5.70
CA TYR A 145 6.50 17.76 -6.63
C TYR A 145 5.11 18.16 -6.09
N THR A 146 4.39 17.26 -5.40
CA THR A 146 3.14 17.64 -4.71
C THR A 146 3.38 18.79 -3.77
N TRP A 147 4.39 18.69 -2.91
CA TRP A 147 4.70 19.75 -1.95
C TRP A 147 5.11 21.06 -2.62
N ASP A 148 5.90 20.99 -3.68
CA ASP A 148 6.31 22.18 -4.45
C ASP A 148 5.09 22.91 -5.05
N GLN A 149 4.11 22.17 -5.58
CA GLN A 149 2.88 22.75 -6.12
C GLN A 149 2.01 23.33 -5.00
N VAL A 150 1.84 22.61 -3.88
CA VAL A 150 1.07 23.10 -2.73
C VAL A 150 1.64 24.40 -2.17
N GLN A 151 2.97 24.52 -2.06
CA GLN A 151 3.62 25.73 -1.57
C GLN A 151 3.45 26.94 -2.51
N LYS A 152 3.41 26.71 -3.80
CA LYS A 152 3.31 27.81 -4.81
C LYS A 152 1.90 28.30 -5.00
N LEU A 153 0.89 27.47 -4.79
CA LEU A 153 -0.50 27.80 -5.07
C LEU A 153 -1.02 28.87 -4.09
N ARG A 154 -1.67 29.90 -4.63
CA ARG A 154 -2.26 31.01 -3.85
C ARG A 154 -3.74 31.20 -4.13
N GLY A 155 -4.28 30.52 -5.12
CA GLY A 155 -5.68 30.56 -5.55
C GLY A 155 -5.90 29.60 -6.70
N GLY A 156 -7.15 29.41 -7.11
CA GLY A 156 -7.52 28.55 -8.23
C GLY A 156 -8.23 27.26 -7.81
N LYS A 157 -8.31 26.30 -8.70
CA LYS A 157 -9.06 25.04 -8.53
C LYS A 157 -8.13 23.87 -8.24
N VAL A 158 -8.44 23.13 -7.19
CA VAL A 158 -7.67 21.95 -6.79
C VAL A 158 -8.56 20.72 -6.74
N LEU A 159 -8.17 19.70 -7.47
CA LEU A 159 -8.86 18.43 -7.49
C LEU A 159 -8.01 17.34 -6.81
N PHE A 160 -8.59 16.64 -5.86
CA PHE A 160 -8.06 15.40 -5.30
C PHE A 160 -8.89 14.24 -5.79
N THR A 161 -8.28 13.06 -5.98
CA THR A 161 -8.99 11.89 -6.51
C THR A 161 -8.75 10.64 -5.68
N GLN A 162 -9.76 9.77 -5.65
CA GLN A 162 -9.66 8.41 -5.10
C GLN A 162 -10.38 7.45 -6.04
N PRO A 163 -9.68 6.45 -6.62
CA PRO A 163 -10.31 5.47 -7.49
C PRO A 163 -11.14 4.46 -6.69
N ALA A 164 -11.79 3.54 -7.41
CA ALA A 164 -12.46 2.40 -6.79
C ALA A 164 -11.50 1.52 -5.96
N MET A 165 -12.05 0.91 -4.92
CA MET A 165 -11.30 -0.03 -4.09
C MET A 165 -11.03 -1.35 -4.84
N PRO A 166 -9.97 -2.09 -4.50
CA PRO A 166 -9.05 -1.85 -3.37
C PRO A 166 -7.87 -0.93 -3.74
N ILE A 167 -7.41 -0.13 -2.77
CA ILE A 167 -6.17 0.64 -2.88
C ILE A 167 -5.31 0.46 -1.61
N LYS A 168 -3.99 0.57 -1.75
CA LYS A 168 -3.13 0.64 -0.56
C LYS A 168 -3.41 1.92 0.20
N CYS A 169 -3.57 1.82 1.52
CA CYS A 169 -3.85 2.93 2.42
C CYS A 169 -5.02 3.82 1.95
N ALA A 170 -6.26 3.28 1.98
CA ALA A 170 -7.47 3.98 1.55
C ALA A 170 -7.68 5.38 2.18
N GLY A 171 -7.01 5.68 3.28
CA GLY A 171 -6.99 7.03 3.85
C GLY A 171 -5.90 7.95 3.27
N ALA A 172 -5.02 7.49 2.39
CA ALA A 172 -3.92 8.33 1.88
C ALA A 172 -4.39 9.46 0.94
N PRO A 173 -5.39 9.29 0.08
CA PRO A 173 -5.87 10.36 -0.78
C PRO A 173 -6.36 11.57 0.03
N GLN A 174 -7.19 11.34 1.04
CA GLN A 174 -7.71 12.43 1.89
C GLN A 174 -6.63 13.05 2.79
N LYS A 175 -5.54 12.34 3.14
CA LYS A 175 -4.39 12.96 3.84
C LYS A 175 -3.70 14.01 2.98
N ALA A 176 -3.60 13.79 1.66
CA ALA A 176 -3.07 14.77 0.73
C ALA A 176 -3.94 16.04 0.76
N LEU A 177 -5.26 15.89 0.69
CA LEU A 177 -6.21 16.99 0.79
C LEU A 177 -6.03 17.75 2.12
N TYR A 178 -6.12 17.05 3.25
CA TYR A 178 -6.09 17.71 4.56
C TYR A 178 -4.78 18.46 4.83
N LEU A 179 -3.63 17.86 4.49
CA LEU A 179 -2.34 18.52 4.70
C LEU A 179 -2.16 19.73 3.78
N SER A 180 -2.63 19.66 2.55
CA SER A 180 -2.62 20.79 1.61
C SER A 180 -3.51 21.93 2.11
N CYS A 181 -4.75 21.61 2.49
CA CYS A 181 -5.69 22.59 3.04
C CYS A 181 -5.19 23.23 4.33
N ASP A 182 -4.59 22.45 5.24
CA ASP A 182 -3.98 22.97 6.47
C ASP A 182 -2.85 23.97 6.16
N HIS A 183 -2.02 23.66 5.17
CA HIS A 183 -0.96 24.58 4.73
C HIS A 183 -1.55 25.88 4.18
N TRP A 184 -2.52 25.82 3.27
CA TRP A 184 -3.16 26.99 2.68
C TRP A 184 -3.94 27.82 3.73
N ASN A 185 -4.59 27.15 4.68
CA ASN A 185 -5.28 27.82 5.79
C ASN A 185 -4.29 28.60 6.68
N ARG A 186 -3.15 27.99 7.03
CA ARG A 186 -2.06 28.66 7.80
C ARG A 186 -1.39 29.79 7.03
N ALA A 187 -1.32 29.67 5.71
CA ALA A 187 -0.80 30.72 4.83
C ALA A 187 -1.82 31.84 4.55
N GLY A 188 -3.07 31.72 5.03
CA GLY A 188 -4.12 32.70 4.82
C GLY A 188 -4.67 32.76 3.39
N VAL A 189 -4.42 31.75 2.56
CA VAL A 189 -4.82 31.74 1.14
C VAL A 189 -5.93 30.73 0.81
N LEU A 190 -6.34 29.92 1.77
CA LEU A 190 -7.33 28.85 1.53
C LEU A 190 -8.65 29.38 0.93
N ASN A 191 -9.11 30.55 1.34
CA ASN A 191 -10.35 31.14 0.84
C ASN A 191 -10.32 31.50 -0.67
N ASN A 192 -9.11 31.56 -1.27
CA ASN A 192 -8.94 31.81 -2.70
C ASN A 192 -8.84 30.49 -3.49
N ILE A 193 -8.90 29.33 -2.83
CA ILE A 193 -8.70 28.02 -3.43
C ILE A 193 -9.99 27.22 -3.35
N ASP A 194 -10.48 26.81 -4.51
CA ASP A 194 -11.64 25.95 -4.66
C ASP A 194 -11.18 24.48 -4.60
N VAL A 195 -11.44 23.79 -3.50
CA VAL A 195 -10.98 22.43 -3.25
C VAL A 195 -12.10 21.43 -3.44
N GLU A 196 -11.87 20.42 -4.29
CA GLU A 196 -12.82 19.33 -4.52
C GLU A 196 -12.15 17.97 -4.39
N PHE A 197 -12.78 17.04 -3.69
CA PHE A 197 -12.37 15.66 -3.58
C PHE A 197 -13.32 14.73 -4.33
N ASN A 198 -12.85 14.14 -5.41
CA ASN A 198 -13.57 13.22 -6.27
C ASN A 198 -13.29 11.77 -5.83
N LEU A 199 -14.33 11.06 -5.42
CA LEU A 199 -14.26 9.68 -4.95
C LEU A 199 -15.08 8.78 -5.89
N ALA A 200 -14.49 7.73 -6.43
CA ALA A 200 -15.20 6.75 -7.22
C ALA A 200 -16.22 5.94 -6.38
N GLY A 201 -16.07 5.92 -5.06
CA GLY A 201 -17.00 5.30 -4.12
C GLY A 201 -18.03 6.29 -3.56
N ALA A 202 -19.02 5.75 -2.82
CA ALA A 202 -20.12 6.49 -2.22
C ALA A 202 -19.86 6.98 -0.79
N ALA A 203 -18.65 6.79 -0.23
CA ALA A 203 -18.34 7.17 1.15
C ALA A 203 -16.93 7.76 1.26
N LEU A 204 -16.74 8.68 2.21
CA LEU A 204 -15.45 9.33 2.49
C LEU A 204 -14.42 8.33 3.04
N PHE A 205 -14.86 7.33 3.82
CA PHE A 205 -14.00 6.29 4.39
C PHE A 205 -14.79 5.00 4.62
N GLY A 206 -14.13 3.85 4.44
CA GLY A 206 -14.79 2.53 4.50
C GLY A 206 -15.24 2.07 5.89
N VAL A 207 -14.83 2.74 6.97
CA VAL A 207 -15.26 2.44 8.35
C VAL A 207 -16.05 3.62 8.89
N ALA A 208 -17.36 3.44 9.02
CA ALA A 208 -18.34 4.50 9.32
C ALA A 208 -18.00 5.30 10.58
N THR A 209 -17.44 4.67 11.61
CA THR A 209 -17.06 5.31 12.89
C THR A 209 -16.09 6.49 12.68
N PHE A 210 -15.25 6.46 11.66
CA PHE A 210 -14.28 7.53 11.39
C PHE A 210 -14.81 8.61 10.46
N VAL A 211 -15.99 8.44 9.84
CA VAL A 211 -16.53 9.43 8.91
C VAL A 211 -16.89 10.74 9.59
N PRO A 212 -17.61 10.78 10.73
CA PRO A 212 -17.97 12.04 11.37
C PRO A 212 -16.78 12.92 11.76
N PRO A 213 -15.70 12.41 12.41
CA PRO A 213 -14.55 13.24 12.73
C PRO A 213 -13.78 13.72 11.47
N LEU A 214 -13.81 12.96 10.36
CA LEU A 214 -13.21 13.38 9.10
C LEU A 214 -14.02 14.46 8.40
N MET A 215 -15.36 14.38 8.44
CA MET A 215 -16.25 15.39 7.90
C MET A 215 -16.04 16.76 8.54
N LYS A 216 -15.74 16.85 9.84
CA LYS A 216 -15.38 18.10 10.52
C LYS A 216 -14.19 18.81 9.87
N TYR A 217 -13.25 18.06 9.27
CA TYR A 217 -12.12 18.65 8.55
C TYR A 217 -12.47 19.01 7.10
N ILE A 218 -13.37 18.28 6.46
CA ILE A 218 -13.95 18.68 5.17
C ILE A 218 -14.64 20.04 5.32
N GLU A 219 -15.49 20.18 6.34
CA GLU A 219 -16.19 21.44 6.67
C GLU A 219 -15.21 22.56 7.05
N LYS A 220 -14.24 22.25 7.96
CA LYS A 220 -13.20 23.22 8.39
C LYS A 220 -12.45 23.85 7.20
N TYR A 221 -12.19 23.05 6.16
CA TYR A 221 -11.43 23.49 5.00
C TYR A 221 -12.31 23.91 3.83
N ASN A 222 -13.63 23.92 4.02
CA ASN A 222 -14.62 24.25 2.98
C ASN A 222 -14.38 23.44 1.68
N ALA A 223 -13.98 22.18 1.82
CA ALA A 223 -13.75 21.29 0.69
C ALA A 223 -15.05 20.62 0.24
N ARG A 224 -15.26 20.54 -1.08
CA ARG A 224 -16.41 19.82 -1.64
C ARG A 224 -16.10 18.36 -1.84
N LEU A 225 -17.11 17.48 -1.64
CA LEU A 225 -17.03 16.05 -1.93
C LEU A 225 -17.89 15.75 -3.18
N ALA A 226 -17.30 15.05 -4.14
CA ALA A 226 -17.98 14.50 -5.30
C ALA A 226 -17.87 12.97 -5.24
N PHE A 227 -18.94 12.33 -4.74
CA PHE A 227 -19.04 10.87 -4.68
C PHE A 227 -19.41 10.28 -6.04
N ASN A 228 -19.14 8.98 -6.22
CA ASN A 228 -19.38 8.24 -7.46
C ASN A 228 -18.73 8.93 -8.68
N SER A 229 -17.63 9.65 -8.47
CA SER A 229 -16.91 10.47 -9.44
C SER A 229 -15.53 9.87 -9.68
N ASN A 230 -15.36 9.14 -10.78
CA ASN A 230 -14.14 8.41 -11.13
C ASN A 230 -13.34 9.15 -12.20
N LEU A 231 -12.07 9.46 -11.91
CA LEU A 231 -11.16 10.06 -12.89
C LEU A 231 -10.82 9.05 -13.99
N VAL A 232 -11.00 9.44 -15.27
CA VAL A 232 -10.77 8.57 -16.43
C VAL A 232 -9.80 9.14 -17.47
N LYS A 233 -9.60 10.46 -17.47
CA LYS A 233 -8.71 11.12 -18.45
C LYS A 233 -8.15 12.41 -17.87
N VAL A 234 -6.92 12.76 -18.27
CA VAL A 234 -6.23 14.01 -17.92
C VAL A 234 -5.58 14.59 -19.17
N ASP A 235 -5.76 15.89 -19.38
CA ASP A 235 -4.98 16.70 -20.30
C ASP A 235 -4.25 17.77 -19.47
N GLY A 236 -2.96 17.52 -19.22
CA GLY A 236 -2.15 18.41 -18.38
C GLY A 236 -1.94 19.79 -18.99
N PRO A 237 -1.52 19.92 -20.25
CA PRO A 237 -1.40 21.20 -20.96
C PRO A 237 -2.69 22.04 -20.92
N ALA A 238 -3.84 21.40 -21.19
CA ALA A 238 -5.15 22.08 -21.13
C ALA A 238 -5.69 22.23 -19.71
N LYS A 239 -4.99 21.70 -18.69
CA LYS A 239 -5.42 21.69 -17.28
C LYS A 239 -6.85 21.20 -17.09
N THR A 240 -7.22 20.12 -17.77
CA THR A 240 -8.55 19.55 -17.78
C THR A 240 -8.53 18.08 -17.41
N ALA A 241 -9.42 17.66 -16.53
CA ALA A 241 -9.61 16.28 -16.11
C ALA A 241 -11.05 15.85 -16.37
N TRP A 242 -11.28 14.63 -16.82
CA TRP A 242 -12.61 14.08 -17.05
C TRP A 242 -12.95 13.00 -16.06
N PHE A 243 -14.16 13.10 -15.55
CA PHE A 243 -14.71 12.20 -14.54
C PHE A 243 -15.96 11.51 -15.07
N ASP A 244 -16.04 10.22 -14.93
CA ASP A 244 -17.27 9.45 -15.10
C ASP A 244 -18.03 9.49 -13.77
N ILE A 245 -19.18 10.12 -13.79
CA ILE A 245 -20.06 10.32 -12.63
C ILE A 245 -21.25 9.39 -12.77
N LYS A 246 -21.45 8.55 -11.77
CA LYS A 246 -22.56 7.60 -11.71
C LYS A 246 -23.68 8.16 -10.82
N ASP A 247 -24.87 8.31 -11.38
CA ASP A 247 -26.06 8.73 -10.62
C ASP A 247 -26.69 7.59 -9.81
N ALA A 248 -27.82 7.87 -9.14
CA ALA A 248 -28.52 6.90 -8.30
C ALA A 248 -29.14 5.76 -9.13
N GLU A 249 -29.50 6.03 -10.37
CA GLU A 249 -30.07 5.09 -11.34
C GLU A 249 -29.01 4.21 -12.02
N GLY A 250 -27.72 4.54 -11.79
CA GLY A 250 -26.59 3.83 -12.37
C GLY A 250 -26.13 4.35 -13.73
N THR A 251 -26.73 5.44 -14.22
CA THR A 251 -26.34 6.09 -15.48
C THR A 251 -25.00 6.79 -15.28
N VAL A 252 -24.09 6.65 -16.24
CA VAL A 252 -22.77 7.26 -16.22
C VAL A 252 -22.75 8.45 -17.16
N THR A 253 -22.42 9.62 -16.64
CA THR A 253 -22.17 10.84 -17.42
C THR A 253 -20.73 11.28 -17.28
N ARG A 254 -20.12 11.74 -18.38
CA ARG A 254 -18.76 12.24 -18.37
C ARG A 254 -18.74 13.75 -18.22
N GLN A 255 -18.04 14.25 -17.21
CA GLN A 255 -17.89 15.66 -16.93
C GLN A 255 -16.43 16.10 -16.98
N ALA A 256 -16.15 17.18 -17.70
CA ALA A 256 -14.84 17.83 -17.69
C ALA A 256 -14.77 18.85 -16.54
N LYS A 257 -13.64 18.86 -15.81
CA LYS A 257 -13.33 19.81 -14.74
C LYS A 257 -11.94 20.41 -14.99
N THR A 258 -11.83 21.73 -14.89
CA THR A 258 -10.54 22.41 -14.96
C THR A 258 -9.84 22.38 -13.60
N PHE A 259 -8.50 22.43 -13.60
CA PHE A 259 -7.71 22.45 -12.37
C PHE A 259 -6.45 23.32 -12.52
N ASP A 260 -5.95 23.83 -11.42
CA ASP A 260 -4.61 24.38 -11.28
C ASP A 260 -3.66 23.36 -10.64
N LEU A 261 -4.19 22.53 -9.75
CA LEU A 261 -3.51 21.39 -9.14
C LEU A 261 -4.43 20.16 -9.16
N LEU A 262 -3.93 19.03 -9.63
CA LEU A 262 -4.61 17.74 -9.63
C LEU A 262 -3.75 16.69 -8.91
N HIS A 263 -4.20 16.23 -7.74
CA HIS A 263 -3.59 15.10 -7.05
C HIS A 263 -4.29 13.80 -7.44
N VAL A 264 -3.57 12.94 -8.16
CA VAL A 264 -4.12 11.70 -8.69
C VAL A 264 -3.74 10.51 -7.82
N VAL A 265 -4.71 9.64 -7.58
CA VAL A 265 -4.49 8.26 -7.13
C VAL A 265 -4.95 7.34 -8.25
N PRO A 266 -4.07 6.55 -8.88
CA PRO A 266 -4.46 5.67 -9.98
C PRO A 266 -5.17 4.43 -9.46
N PRO A 267 -5.91 3.70 -10.30
CA PRO A 267 -6.33 2.34 -10.02
C PRO A 267 -5.14 1.45 -9.64
N GLN A 268 -5.38 0.47 -8.79
CA GLN A 268 -4.34 -0.42 -8.28
C GLN A 268 -4.72 -1.87 -8.56
N VAL A 269 -3.76 -2.62 -9.06
CA VAL A 269 -3.97 -4.00 -9.53
C VAL A 269 -2.85 -4.92 -9.02
N ALA A 270 -3.10 -6.21 -9.03
CA ALA A 270 -2.04 -7.18 -8.81
C ALA A 270 -1.00 -7.13 -9.96
N PRO A 271 0.27 -7.44 -9.71
CA PRO A 271 1.24 -7.65 -10.77
C PRO A 271 0.81 -8.76 -11.73
N ASP A 272 1.02 -8.55 -13.03
CA ASP A 272 0.52 -9.42 -14.10
C ASP A 272 0.93 -10.88 -13.94
N PHE A 273 2.16 -11.14 -13.49
CA PHE A 273 2.67 -12.50 -13.28
C PHE A 273 1.93 -13.26 -12.17
N VAL A 274 1.32 -12.55 -11.19
CA VAL A 274 0.43 -13.15 -10.20
C VAL A 274 -0.96 -13.28 -10.78
N ALA A 275 -1.50 -12.21 -11.37
CA ALA A 275 -2.87 -12.17 -11.89
C ALA A 275 -3.15 -13.24 -12.96
N ARG A 276 -2.12 -13.64 -13.73
CA ARG A 276 -2.19 -14.69 -14.77
C ARG A 276 -1.78 -16.08 -14.27
N SER A 277 -1.37 -16.21 -13.01
CA SER A 277 -0.93 -17.48 -12.44
C SER A 277 -2.08 -18.29 -11.83
N PRO A 278 -1.90 -19.60 -11.63
CA PRO A 278 -2.86 -20.41 -10.88
C PRO A 278 -3.07 -19.97 -9.42
N LEU A 279 -2.27 -19.04 -8.90
CA LEU A 279 -2.41 -18.51 -7.54
C LEU A 279 -3.43 -17.38 -7.43
N ALA A 280 -3.95 -16.88 -8.55
CA ALA A 280 -4.87 -15.75 -8.55
C ALA A 280 -6.30 -16.15 -8.19
N ASP A 281 -6.99 -15.25 -7.46
CA ASP A 281 -8.43 -15.23 -7.34
C ASP A 281 -9.10 -14.63 -8.60
N ALA A 282 -10.42 -14.57 -8.62
CA ALA A 282 -11.18 -14.03 -9.76
C ALA A 282 -10.90 -12.54 -10.05
N ALA A 283 -10.36 -11.79 -9.06
CA ALA A 283 -9.99 -10.39 -9.21
C ALA A 283 -8.48 -10.19 -9.53
N GLY A 284 -7.73 -11.29 -9.67
CA GLY A 284 -6.32 -11.31 -10.01
C GLY A 284 -5.36 -11.18 -8.82
N TRP A 285 -5.87 -11.08 -7.58
CA TRP A 285 -5.04 -11.07 -6.38
C TRP A 285 -4.63 -12.48 -5.98
N CYS A 286 -3.54 -12.61 -5.21
CA CYS A 286 -3.16 -13.92 -4.70
C CYS A 286 -4.22 -14.45 -3.72
N GLU A 287 -4.81 -15.61 -4.06
CA GLU A 287 -5.84 -16.26 -3.26
C GLU A 287 -5.21 -16.81 -1.97
N VAL A 288 -5.80 -16.46 -0.82
CA VAL A 288 -5.38 -16.99 0.48
C VAL A 288 -6.58 -17.14 1.41
N ASP A 289 -6.49 -18.08 2.33
CA ASP A 289 -7.38 -18.11 3.49
C ASP A 289 -7.15 -16.84 4.33
N PRO A 290 -8.18 -16.07 4.66
CA PRO A 290 -8.04 -14.75 5.28
C PRO A 290 -7.43 -14.79 6.68
N HIS A 291 -7.42 -15.93 7.34
CA HIS A 291 -6.90 -16.09 8.68
C HIS A 291 -5.49 -16.68 8.73
N SER A 292 -5.24 -17.74 7.99
CA SER A 292 -3.92 -18.39 7.96
C SER A 292 -2.94 -17.73 6.99
N LEU A 293 -3.44 -16.99 5.99
CA LEU A 293 -2.68 -16.42 4.87
C LEU A 293 -2.00 -17.49 3.98
N GLN A 294 -2.47 -18.74 4.09
CA GLN A 294 -2.06 -19.86 3.26
C GLN A 294 -2.94 -19.94 2.01
N HIS A 295 -2.36 -20.31 0.88
CA HIS A 295 -3.11 -20.54 -0.34
C HIS A 295 -3.96 -21.82 -0.23
N PRO A 296 -5.27 -21.80 -0.53
CA PRO A 296 -6.16 -22.94 -0.27
C PRO A 296 -5.83 -24.17 -1.10
N ARG A 297 -5.35 -24.01 -2.35
CA ARG A 297 -5.01 -25.11 -3.26
C ARG A 297 -3.56 -25.55 -3.22
N TYR A 298 -2.67 -24.69 -2.75
CA TYR A 298 -1.21 -24.94 -2.70
C TYR A 298 -0.69 -24.74 -1.28
N PRO A 299 -0.72 -25.79 -0.42
CA PRO A 299 -0.40 -25.65 1.01
C PRO A 299 1.02 -25.14 1.28
N GLY A 300 1.96 -25.33 0.35
CA GLY A 300 3.32 -24.79 0.44
C GLY A 300 3.45 -23.31 0.13
N VAL A 301 2.35 -22.64 -0.28
CA VAL A 301 2.32 -21.23 -0.70
C VAL A 301 1.61 -20.39 0.34
N PHE A 302 2.22 -19.27 0.71
CA PHE A 302 1.61 -18.22 1.54
C PHE A 302 1.72 -16.88 0.82
N ALA A 303 0.80 -15.95 1.11
CA ALA A 303 0.96 -14.57 0.68
C ALA A 303 0.72 -13.59 1.84
N LEU A 304 1.34 -12.41 1.76
CA LEU A 304 1.12 -11.33 2.72
C LEU A 304 1.37 -9.96 2.05
N GLY A 305 0.84 -8.92 2.68
CA GLY A 305 0.92 -7.56 2.15
C GLY A 305 -0.18 -7.25 1.14
N ASP A 306 0.12 -6.29 0.26
CA ASP A 306 -0.89 -5.72 -0.63
C ASP A 306 -1.37 -6.68 -1.72
N ILE A 307 -0.64 -7.77 -1.98
CA ILE A 307 -0.99 -8.77 -2.99
C ILE A 307 -2.15 -9.69 -2.58
N CYS A 308 -2.46 -9.81 -1.28
CA CYS A 308 -3.48 -10.74 -0.81
C CYS A 308 -4.88 -10.36 -1.30
N GLY A 309 -5.65 -11.36 -1.74
CA GLY A 309 -7.07 -11.28 -2.09
C GLY A 309 -8.00 -11.18 -0.86
N THR A 310 -7.56 -10.51 0.20
CA THR A 310 -8.30 -10.37 1.46
C THR A 310 -8.89 -8.97 1.62
N SER A 311 -9.99 -8.85 2.36
CA SER A 311 -10.73 -7.60 2.54
C SER A 311 -10.13 -6.63 3.57
N ASN A 312 -8.98 -6.95 4.15
CA ASN A 312 -8.30 -6.05 5.10
C ASN A 312 -7.70 -4.81 4.39
N ALA A 313 -7.47 -3.76 5.16
CA ALA A 313 -6.77 -2.58 4.65
C ALA A 313 -5.33 -2.93 4.26
N LYS A 314 -4.95 -2.63 3.00
CA LYS A 314 -3.60 -2.83 2.47
C LYS A 314 -2.65 -1.76 3.05
N THR A 315 -2.01 -2.06 4.18
CA THR A 315 -1.17 -1.12 4.95
C THR A 315 0.05 -1.80 5.55
N ALA A 316 1.12 -1.03 5.82
CA ALA A 316 2.29 -1.54 6.54
C ALA A 316 1.96 -2.05 7.96
N ALA A 317 0.91 -1.51 8.58
CA ALA A 317 0.42 -1.98 9.88
C ALA A 317 -0.22 -3.38 9.79
N ALA A 318 -0.94 -3.68 8.71
CA ALA A 318 -1.44 -5.02 8.39
C ALA A 318 -0.28 -5.99 8.21
N VAL A 319 0.69 -5.62 7.38
CA VAL A 319 1.90 -6.42 7.12
C VAL A 319 2.62 -6.79 8.41
N ARG A 320 2.72 -5.87 9.38
CA ARG A 320 3.36 -6.12 10.68
C ARG A 320 2.76 -7.32 11.42
N LYS A 321 1.42 -7.48 11.42
CA LYS A 321 0.76 -8.65 12.01
C LYS A 321 0.85 -9.88 11.10
N GLN A 322 0.67 -9.69 9.81
CA GLN A 322 0.75 -10.78 8.82
C GLN A 322 2.11 -11.47 8.82
N ILE A 323 3.20 -10.73 9.01
CA ILE A 323 4.57 -11.30 9.13
C ILE A 323 4.62 -12.38 10.20
N VAL A 324 4.08 -12.13 11.39
CA VAL A 324 4.14 -13.07 12.50
C VAL A 324 3.27 -14.29 12.22
N VAL A 325 2.06 -14.08 11.69
CA VAL A 325 1.15 -15.17 11.30
C VAL A 325 1.81 -16.08 10.28
N VAL A 326 2.34 -15.52 9.18
CA VAL A 326 2.96 -16.33 8.13
C VAL A 326 4.23 -17.01 8.63
N ALA A 327 5.06 -16.34 9.43
CA ALA A 327 6.29 -16.93 9.96
C ALA A 327 6.02 -18.17 10.84
N GLU A 328 5.09 -18.07 11.78
CA GLU A 328 4.74 -19.19 12.66
C GLU A 328 4.01 -20.30 11.90
N ASN A 329 3.07 -19.96 11.04
CA ASN A 329 2.31 -20.92 10.25
C ASN A 329 3.22 -21.69 9.27
N LEU A 330 4.13 -21.02 8.58
CA LEU A 330 5.09 -21.66 7.69
C LEU A 330 6.03 -22.61 8.45
N LEU A 331 6.54 -22.19 9.60
CA LEU A 331 7.43 -23.04 10.42
C LEU A 331 6.69 -24.23 11.03
N ALA A 332 5.41 -24.08 11.38
CA ALA A 332 4.57 -25.20 11.83
C ALA A 332 4.32 -26.19 10.67
N LEU A 333 3.94 -25.69 9.48
CA LEU A 333 3.77 -26.52 8.28
C LEU A 333 5.03 -27.34 7.96
N ARG A 334 6.21 -26.72 8.00
CA ARG A 334 7.49 -27.40 7.74
C ARG A 334 7.81 -28.49 8.75
N LYS A 335 7.22 -28.42 9.95
CA LYS A 335 7.30 -29.43 11.02
C LYS A 335 6.11 -30.38 11.02
N GLN A 336 5.24 -30.34 9.98
CA GLN A 336 4.02 -31.12 9.87
C GLN A 336 3.08 -30.95 11.10
N ARG A 337 2.97 -29.72 11.61
CA ARG A 337 2.10 -29.36 12.74
C ARG A 337 0.96 -28.49 12.24
N PRO A 338 -0.20 -28.47 12.95
CA PRO A 338 -1.29 -27.54 12.69
C PRO A 338 -0.81 -26.07 12.72
N LEU A 339 -1.47 -25.23 11.91
CA LEU A 339 -1.13 -23.80 11.84
C LEU A 339 -1.58 -23.10 13.13
N PRO A 340 -0.66 -22.49 13.91
CA PRO A 340 -0.96 -22.04 15.28
C PRO A 340 -1.60 -20.65 15.35
N LEU A 341 -1.53 -19.83 14.31
CA LEU A 341 -1.94 -18.44 14.38
C LEU A 341 -2.99 -18.06 13.34
N LYS A 342 -3.87 -17.13 13.75
CA LYS A 342 -4.91 -16.51 12.90
C LYS A 342 -4.68 -15.01 12.80
N TYR A 343 -4.79 -14.48 11.58
CA TYR A 343 -4.84 -13.06 11.30
C TYR A 343 -6.30 -12.56 11.47
N ASP A 344 -6.46 -11.44 12.13
CA ASP A 344 -7.76 -10.85 12.48
C ASP A 344 -8.22 -9.75 11.52
N GLY A 345 -7.53 -9.59 10.38
CA GLY A 345 -7.81 -8.54 9.41
C GLY A 345 -7.28 -7.16 9.81
N TYR A 346 -6.51 -7.06 10.90
CA TYR A 346 -6.02 -5.80 11.42
C TYR A 346 -5.30 -4.97 10.37
N GLY A 347 -5.71 -3.72 10.26
CA GLY A 347 -5.01 -2.67 9.54
C GLY A 347 -5.07 -1.37 10.32
N SER A 348 -4.22 -0.43 9.97
CA SER A 348 -4.24 0.91 10.55
C SER A 348 -4.00 1.96 9.48
N CYS A 349 -4.85 2.98 9.50
CA CYS A 349 -4.69 4.19 8.70
C CYS A 349 -4.51 5.38 9.67
N PRO A 350 -3.28 5.80 9.97
CA PRO A 350 -3.06 7.04 10.72
C PRO A 350 -3.46 8.23 9.85
N LEU A 351 -4.75 8.66 9.96
CA LEU A 351 -5.36 9.71 9.15
C LEU A 351 -4.86 11.07 9.61
N THR A 352 -3.98 11.66 8.83
CA THR A 352 -3.40 12.98 9.10
C THR A 352 -4.39 14.04 8.67
N VAL A 353 -5.01 14.72 9.61
CA VAL A 353 -6.10 15.70 9.36
C VAL A 353 -5.63 17.16 9.38
N GLU A 354 -4.50 17.42 10.00
CA GLU A 354 -3.73 18.66 9.94
C GLU A 354 -2.29 18.42 10.36
N LYS A 355 -1.36 19.30 10.09
CA LYS A 355 0.01 19.20 10.57
C LYS A 355 0.03 19.23 12.12
N GLY A 356 0.47 18.14 12.70
CA GLY A 356 0.50 17.96 14.16
C GLY A 356 -0.67 17.16 14.74
N LYS A 357 -1.66 16.73 13.93
CA LYS A 357 -2.78 15.90 14.43
C LYS A 357 -3.13 14.73 13.52
N VAL A 358 -3.36 13.58 14.13
CA VAL A 358 -3.71 12.32 13.46
C VAL A 358 -4.86 11.66 14.19
N ILE A 359 -5.85 11.17 13.43
CA ILE A 359 -6.84 10.19 13.87
C ILE A 359 -6.24 8.81 13.62
N LEU A 360 -6.06 8.01 14.68
CA LEU A 360 -5.47 6.70 14.56
C LEU A 360 -6.55 5.65 14.29
N ALA A 361 -6.94 5.50 13.03
CA ALA A 361 -7.94 4.53 12.63
C ALA A 361 -7.33 3.13 12.57
N GLU A 362 -7.74 2.26 13.50
CA GLU A 362 -7.31 0.87 13.61
C GLU A 362 -8.54 -0.04 13.61
N PHE A 363 -8.57 -0.97 12.64
CA PHE A 363 -9.72 -1.83 12.41
C PHE A 363 -9.32 -3.14 11.75
N GLY A 364 -10.16 -4.15 11.87
CA GLY A 364 -10.03 -5.46 11.27
C GLY A 364 -11.11 -5.75 10.25
N TYR A 365 -11.35 -7.03 10.00
CA TYR A 365 -12.40 -7.48 9.09
C TYR A 365 -13.77 -6.91 9.49
N ALA A 366 -14.61 -6.65 8.47
CA ALA A 366 -15.94 -6.03 8.64
C ALA A 366 -15.93 -4.68 9.39
N GLY A 367 -14.80 -3.97 9.43
CA GLY A 367 -14.69 -2.68 10.10
C GLY A 367 -14.67 -2.76 11.63
N LYS A 368 -14.48 -3.94 12.22
CA LYS A 368 -14.34 -4.11 13.67
C LYS A 368 -13.20 -3.25 14.20
N LEU A 369 -13.48 -2.41 15.18
CA LEU A 369 -12.45 -1.55 15.79
C LEU A 369 -11.47 -2.42 16.59
N LEU A 370 -10.17 -2.21 16.36
CA LEU A 370 -9.07 -2.94 16.99
C LEU A 370 -7.99 -1.95 17.52
N PRO A 371 -8.34 -1.01 18.41
CA PRO A 371 -7.40 0.00 18.89
C PRO A 371 -6.24 -0.62 19.65
N THR A 372 -5.01 -0.22 19.33
CA THR A 372 -3.80 -0.62 20.06
C THR A 372 -3.72 0.03 21.45
N PHE A 373 -4.24 1.26 21.57
CA PHE A 373 -4.20 2.03 22.81
C PHE A 373 -5.61 2.22 23.38
N PRO A 374 -5.76 2.29 24.74
CA PRO A 374 -7.04 2.50 25.40
C PRO A 374 -7.48 3.97 25.33
N LEU A 375 -7.56 4.52 24.13
CA LEU A 375 -7.92 5.90 23.85
C LEU A 375 -9.02 5.90 22.79
N ASP A 376 -9.89 6.92 22.83
CA ASP A 376 -10.86 7.13 21.74
C ASP A 376 -10.15 7.27 20.39
N PRO A 377 -10.34 6.33 19.46
CA PRO A 377 -9.63 6.30 18.18
C PRO A 377 -10.13 7.38 17.19
N THR A 378 -11.28 8.01 17.48
CA THR A 378 -11.90 9.03 16.62
C THR A 378 -11.35 10.44 16.87
N THR A 379 -10.69 10.65 18.02
CA THR A 379 -10.15 11.94 18.43
C THR A 379 -8.80 12.22 17.76
N PRO A 380 -8.63 13.36 17.04
CA PRO A 380 -7.35 13.76 16.49
C PRO A 380 -6.34 14.13 17.59
N ARG A 381 -5.15 13.50 17.59
CA ARG A 381 -4.16 13.65 18.67
C ARG A 381 -2.78 14.06 18.18
N ARG A 382 -2.08 14.89 18.96
CA ARG A 382 -0.67 15.25 18.74
C ARG A 382 0.26 14.05 19.04
N SER A 383 -0.08 13.22 20.03
CA SER A 383 0.68 11.99 20.30
C SER A 383 0.65 11.01 19.13
N ALA A 384 -0.50 10.87 18.45
CA ALA A 384 -0.62 10.07 17.23
C ALA A 384 0.17 10.67 16.04
N TRP A 385 0.31 11.99 15.98
CA TRP A 385 1.20 12.63 15.03
C TRP A 385 2.68 12.27 15.30
N TRP A 386 3.13 12.41 16.55
CA TRP A 386 4.49 12.04 16.93
C TRP A 386 4.77 10.56 16.65
N LEU A 387 3.81 9.69 16.97
CA LEU A 387 3.87 8.27 16.63
C LEU A 387 4.10 8.09 15.12
N LYS A 388 3.26 8.73 14.27
CA LYS A 388 3.32 8.59 12.81
C LYS A 388 4.57 9.21 12.19
N ALA A 389 4.95 10.42 12.60
CA ALA A 389 6.00 11.18 11.95
C ALA A 389 7.41 10.84 12.45
N THR A 390 7.53 10.24 13.65
CA THR A 390 8.82 9.99 14.30
C THR A 390 9.01 8.52 14.66
N LEU A 391 8.12 7.97 15.49
CA LEU A 391 8.35 6.63 16.06
C LEU A 391 8.15 5.52 15.01
N LEU A 392 7.10 5.58 14.18
CA LEU A 392 6.84 4.55 13.16
C LEU A 392 7.93 4.48 12.08
N PRO A 393 8.48 5.58 11.53
CA PRO A 393 9.63 5.52 10.63
C PRO A 393 10.87 4.91 11.29
N TRP A 394 11.17 5.32 12.54
CA TRP A 394 12.29 4.75 13.28
C TRP A 394 12.11 3.25 13.54
N PHE A 395 10.90 2.84 13.99
CA PHE A 395 10.57 1.43 14.23
C PHE A 395 10.62 0.61 12.94
N TYR A 396 10.17 1.17 11.82
CA TYR A 396 10.23 0.51 10.53
C TYR A 396 11.67 0.05 10.21
N TRP A 397 12.60 1.00 10.20
CA TRP A 397 13.99 0.73 9.83
C TRP A 397 14.76 -0.08 10.87
N ASN A 398 14.53 0.15 12.15
CA ASN A 398 15.33 -0.41 13.24
C ASN A 398 14.65 -1.55 13.99
N GLY A 399 13.36 -1.75 13.77
CA GLY A 399 12.55 -2.78 14.39
C GLY A 399 11.98 -3.77 13.39
N MET A 400 10.97 -3.36 12.61
CA MET A 400 10.19 -4.25 11.75
C MET A 400 11.06 -4.97 10.71
N LEU A 401 11.95 -4.25 9.98
CA LEU A 401 12.86 -4.85 9.01
C LEU A 401 14.00 -5.67 9.67
N LYS A 402 14.11 -5.68 10.99
CA LYS A 402 15.05 -6.47 11.78
C LYS A 402 14.37 -7.60 12.56
N GLY A 403 13.11 -7.94 12.19
CA GLY A 403 12.35 -9.02 12.81
C GLY A 403 11.93 -8.75 14.27
N ARG A 404 11.84 -7.48 14.69
CA ARG A 404 11.28 -7.12 16.00
C ARG A 404 9.77 -6.92 15.88
N GLU A 405 9.00 -7.65 16.68
CA GLU A 405 7.55 -7.81 16.53
C GLU A 405 6.79 -7.05 17.63
N TRP A 406 7.11 -5.80 17.84
CA TRP A 406 6.45 -4.98 18.83
C TRP A 406 4.99 -4.65 18.48
N LEU A 407 4.13 -4.61 19.49
CA LEU A 407 2.70 -4.30 19.36
C LEU A 407 1.94 -5.29 18.46
N THR A 408 2.38 -6.54 18.39
CA THR A 408 1.70 -7.62 17.68
C THR A 408 1.02 -8.55 18.71
N ARG A 409 -0.21 -8.22 19.09
CA ARG A 409 -1.09 -9.19 19.77
C ARG A 409 -1.80 -10.00 18.70
N LEU A 410 -1.70 -11.32 18.77
CA LEU A 410 -2.29 -12.26 17.81
C LEU A 410 -3.16 -13.26 18.53
N SER A 411 -4.23 -13.71 17.88
CA SER A 411 -5.07 -14.80 18.33
C SER A 411 -4.39 -16.13 17.98
N ARG A 412 -4.28 -17.03 18.94
CA ARG A 412 -3.91 -18.42 18.68
C ARG A 412 -5.13 -19.20 18.20
N VAL A 413 -4.88 -20.28 17.48
CA VAL A 413 -5.88 -21.31 17.21
C VAL A 413 -5.95 -22.16 18.46
N ASP A 414 -7.11 -22.19 19.11
CA ASP A 414 -7.39 -23.10 20.25
C ASP A 414 -7.48 -24.54 19.74
#